data_70d7379eb9e3dac23fa11f962592ed2e
#
_entry.id   70d7379eb9e3dac23fa11f962592ed2e
#
_cell.length_a   1.000
_cell.length_b   1.000
_cell.length_c   1.000
_cell.angle_alpha   90.00
_cell.angle_beta   90.00
_cell.angle_gamma   90.00
#
_symmetry.space_group_name_H-M   'P 1'
#
loop_
_entity.id
_entity.type
_entity.pdbx_description
1 polymer ?
#
loop_
_entity_poly.entity_id
_entity_poly.type
_entity_poly.pdbx_seq_one_letter_code
_entity_poly.pdbx_strand_id
1 'polypeptide(L)'
;ISNNIAGDKRTYRNLFPSIKVGYLFSEKNQASLSYSKRMGNIPYKSMNPAIVYISEYSYAKGNPDLVPTTEHRIRLLLSLSNTWSISYAYAKCKDDLFPLIYQDKDNPIITYTMPTNIGKSYRHAFSIGFTKALFSWWTTNASLDGDYTKEVSPKQTYHIVHCLFFCDNSLRFTNTFGGSFNFMAERRARRSETIYHSVYNMNAGL
;
A
#
# COMPACT_ATOMS: atom_id res chain seq x y z
N ILE A 1 -16.93 6.39 -16.49
CA ILE A 1 -17.44 5.41 -15.51
C ILE A 1 -18.73 6.01 -14.94
N SER A 2 -19.81 5.30 -15.04
CA SER A 2 -21.09 5.69 -14.45
C SER A 2 -21.48 4.66 -13.38
N ASN A 3 -21.81 5.13 -12.18
CA ASN A 3 -22.34 4.31 -11.11
C ASN A 3 -23.80 4.67 -10.88
N ASN A 4 -24.69 3.68 -10.92
CA ASN A 4 -26.09 3.85 -10.57
C ASN A 4 -26.34 3.28 -9.18
N ILE A 5 -26.71 4.12 -8.24
CA ILE A 5 -27.20 3.72 -6.92
C ILE A 5 -28.47 4.50 -6.67
N ALA A 6 -29.55 3.80 -6.39
CA ALA A 6 -30.85 4.38 -6.05
C ALA A 6 -31.34 5.46 -7.05
N GLY A 7 -31.13 5.25 -8.36
CA GLY A 7 -31.60 6.17 -9.40
C GLY A 7 -30.71 7.39 -9.66
N ASP A 8 -29.63 7.59 -8.90
CA ASP A 8 -28.72 8.72 -9.10
C ASP A 8 -27.56 8.33 -10.03
N LYS A 9 -27.53 8.93 -11.23
CA LYS A 9 -26.50 8.66 -12.25
C LYS A 9 -25.38 9.68 -12.14
N ARG A 10 -24.24 9.29 -11.58
CA ARG A 10 -23.04 10.13 -11.51
C ARG A 10 -22.09 9.81 -12.67
N THR A 11 -21.74 10.79 -13.47
CA THR A 11 -20.81 10.66 -14.59
C THR A 11 -19.53 11.42 -14.29
N TYR A 12 -18.39 10.72 -14.28
CA TYR A 12 -17.07 11.32 -14.09
C TYR A 12 -16.29 11.30 -15.40
N ARG A 13 -15.82 12.48 -15.84
CA ARG A 13 -14.94 12.63 -17.00
C ARG A 13 -13.59 13.15 -16.55
N ASN A 14 -12.56 12.37 -16.70
CA ASN A 14 -11.18 12.72 -16.32
C ASN A 14 -10.19 12.14 -17.32
N LEU A 15 -9.08 12.86 -17.53
CA LEU A 15 -7.93 12.34 -18.25
C LEU A 15 -7.01 11.61 -17.28
N PHE A 16 -6.51 10.45 -17.71
CA PHE A 16 -5.60 9.59 -16.94
C PHE A 16 -4.29 9.38 -17.68
N PRO A 17 -3.44 10.43 -17.80
CA PRO A 17 -2.15 10.31 -18.47
C PRO A 17 -1.23 9.35 -17.74
N SER A 18 -0.43 8.60 -18.51
CA SER A 18 0.65 7.76 -18.04
C SER A 18 1.83 7.90 -18.99
N ILE A 19 2.99 8.24 -18.44
CA ILE A 19 4.23 8.45 -19.18
C ILE A 19 5.34 7.68 -18.46
N LYS A 20 6.18 6.97 -19.22
CA LYS A 20 7.38 6.31 -18.69
C LYS A 20 8.54 6.59 -19.65
N VAL A 21 9.66 7.03 -19.07
CA VAL A 21 10.92 7.22 -19.76
C VAL A 21 11.94 6.28 -19.12
N GLY A 22 12.66 5.54 -19.93
CA GLY A 22 13.74 4.65 -19.49
C GLY A 22 15.05 5.04 -20.15
N TYR A 23 16.15 4.86 -19.44
CA TYR A 23 17.50 5.06 -19.91
C TYR A 23 18.38 3.86 -19.54
N LEU A 24 19.06 3.31 -20.52
CA LEU A 24 20.02 2.22 -20.38
C LEU A 24 21.42 2.82 -20.32
N PHE A 25 22.06 2.77 -19.16
CA PHE A 25 23.47 3.21 -19.01
C PHE A 25 24.44 2.16 -19.57
N SER A 26 24.06 0.87 -19.46
CA SER A 26 24.76 -0.28 -19.98
C SER A 26 23.80 -1.46 -20.06
N GLU A 27 24.27 -2.62 -20.57
CA GLU A 27 23.48 -3.86 -20.65
C GLU A 27 22.88 -4.30 -19.31
N LYS A 28 23.53 -3.94 -18.18
CA LYS A 28 23.15 -4.36 -16.83
C LYS A 28 22.65 -3.22 -15.93
N ASN A 29 22.65 -1.98 -16.44
CA ASN A 29 22.29 -0.80 -15.64
C ASN A 29 21.24 0.03 -16.35
N GLN A 30 20.13 0.27 -15.68
CA GLN A 30 19.03 1.05 -16.24
C GLN A 30 18.37 1.93 -15.18
N ALA A 31 17.84 3.05 -15.63
CA ALA A 31 16.95 3.90 -14.85
C ALA A 31 15.63 4.07 -15.56
N SER A 32 14.55 4.23 -14.84
CA SER A 32 13.29 4.66 -15.41
C SER A 32 12.56 5.62 -14.49
N LEU A 33 11.97 6.64 -15.09
CA LEU A 33 11.09 7.59 -14.45
C LEU A 33 9.69 7.44 -15.04
N SER A 34 8.69 7.34 -14.19
CA SER A 34 7.31 7.25 -14.62
C SER A 34 6.41 8.19 -13.85
N TYR A 35 5.42 8.72 -14.54
CA TYR A 35 4.31 9.46 -13.98
C TYR A 35 3.01 8.80 -14.39
N SER A 36 2.04 8.70 -13.47
CA SER A 36 0.69 8.27 -13.79
C SER A 36 -0.34 9.00 -12.95
N LYS A 37 -1.47 9.32 -13.57
CA LYS A 37 -2.70 9.72 -12.87
C LYS A 37 -3.68 8.57 -12.97
N ARG A 38 -4.29 8.18 -11.85
CA ARG A 38 -5.26 7.08 -11.79
C ARG A 38 -6.48 7.50 -10.98
N MET A 39 -7.60 6.87 -11.25
CA MET A 39 -8.82 6.97 -10.45
C MET A 39 -9.04 5.63 -9.75
N GLY A 40 -9.25 5.67 -8.44
CA GLY A 40 -9.66 4.50 -7.66
C GLY A 40 -11.13 4.19 -7.92
N ASN A 41 -11.43 2.91 -8.08
CA ASN A 41 -12.82 2.46 -8.16
C ASN A 41 -13.41 2.32 -6.76
N ILE A 42 -14.66 2.74 -6.57
CA ILE A 42 -15.37 2.55 -5.32
C ILE A 42 -16.13 1.23 -5.41
N PRO A 43 -15.84 0.25 -4.54
CA PRO A 43 -16.61 -0.99 -4.51
C PRO A 43 -18.08 -0.70 -4.18
N TYR A 44 -19.00 -1.37 -4.85
CA TYR A 44 -20.46 -1.23 -4.60
C TYR A 44 -20.79 -1.45 -3.11
N LYS A 45 -20.17 -2.44 -2.48
CA LYS A 45 -20.33 -2.72 -1.04
C LYS A 45 -20.04 -1.50 -0.16
N SER A 46 -19.07 -0.68 -0.54
CA SER A 46 -18.68 0.52 0.22
C SER A 46 -19.73 1.65 0.11
N MET A 47 -20.58 1.63 -0.92
CA MET A 47 -21.64 2.62 -1.11
C MET A 47 -23.00 2.13 -0.63
N ASN A 48 -23.20 0.83 -0.41
CA ASN A 48 -24.48 0.28 0.02
C ASN A 48 -24.77 0.69 1.49
N PRO A 49 -25.84 1.48 1.76
CA PRO A 49 -26.16 1.97 3.09
C PRO A 49 -26.74 0.88 4.03
N ALA A 50 -26.92 -0.35 3.55
CA ALA A 50 -27.42 -1.45 4.37
C ALA A 50 -26.52 -1.66 5.61
N ILE A 51 -27.18 -1.83 6.76
CA ILE A 51 -26.51 -2.05 8.04
C ILE A 51 -26.13 -3.52 8.16
N VAL A 52 -24.87 -3.77 8.53
CA VAL A 52 -24.35 -5.09 8.87
C VAL A 52 -23.91 -5.06 10.34
N TYR A 53 -24.63 -5.73 11.20
CA TYR A 53 -24.29 -5.84 12.62
C TYR A 53 -23.05 -6.70 12.81
N ILE A 54 -22.08 -6.20 13.60
CA ILE A 54 -20.85 -6.89 13.97
C ILE A 54 -21.00 -7.45 15.40
N SER A 55 -21.63 -6.68 16.27
CA SER A 55 -21.94 -7.06 17.65
C SER A 55 -23.16 -6.26 18.13
N GLU A 56 -23.59 -6.46 19.38
CA GLU A 56 -24.67 -5.68 20.02
C GLU A 56 -24.34 -4.18 20.10
N TYR A 57 -23.06 -3.82 20.13
CA TYR A 57 -22.58 -2.44 20.27
C TYR A 57 -21.86 -1.90 19.04
N SER A 58 -21.87 -2.66 17.93
CA SER A 58 -21.19 -2.20 16.73
C SER A 58 -21.82 -2.71 15.44
N TYR A 59 -21.86 -1.84 14.42
CA TYR A 59 -22.28 -2.19 13.07
C TYR A 59 -21.41 -1.53 12.02
N ALA A 60 -21.50 -2.00 10.79
CA ALA A 60 -20.91 -1.36 9.61
C ALA A 60 -21.99 -0.99 8.60
N LYS A 61 -21.81 0.12 7.90
CA LYS A 61 -22.65 0.53 6.78
C LYS A 61 -21.83 1.18 5.70
N GLY A 62 -22.28 1.10 4.45
CA GLY A 62 -21.68 1.84 3.35
C GLY A 62 -22.11 3.31 3.34
N ASN A 63 -21.41 4.10 2.53
CA ASN A 63 -21.65 5.53 2.35
C ASN A 63 -21.98 5.80 0.89
N PRO A 64 -23.24 6.14 0.53
CA PRO A 64 -23.62 6.45 -0.85
C PRO A 64 -22.98 7.73 -1.39
N ASP A 65 -22.49 8.62 -0.53
CA ASP A 65 -21.88 9.90 -0.92
C ASP A 65 -20.41 9.81 -1.28
N LEU A 66 -19.84 8.60 -1.34
CA LEU A 66 -18.46 8.41 -1.71
C LEU A 66 -18.16 8.92 -3.13
N VAL A 67 -17.02 9.59 -3.25
CA VAL A 67 -16.45 10.01 -4.53
C VAL A 67 -15.21 9.19 -4.87
N PRO A 68 -14.93 8.92 -6.16
CA PRO A 68 -13.74 8.19 -6.56
C PRO A 68 -12.46 8.92 -6.14
N THR A 69 -11.49 8.17 -5.64
CA THR A 69 -10.16 8.70 -5.32
C THR A 69 -9.40 9.05 -6.59
N THR A 70 -8.56 10.07 -6.54
CA THR A 70 -7.65 10.41 -7.62
C THR A 70 -6.22 10.39 -7.11
N GLU A 71 -5.38 9.57 -7.73
CA GLU A 71 -3.97 9.43 -7.37
C GLU A 71 -3.06 9.94 -8.49
N HIS A 72 -2.11 10.79 -8.14
CA HIS A 72 -0.95 11.17 -8.95
C HIS A 72 0.27 10.47 -8.38
N ARG A 73 0.99 9.71 -9.20
CA ARG A 73 2.17 8.97 -8.78
C ARG A 73 3.35 9.25 -9.68
N ILE A 74 4.49 9.57 -9.08
CA ILE A 74 5.80 9.63 -9.73
C ILE A 74 6.62 8.48 -9.16
N ARG A 75 7.32 7.73 -10.01
CA ARG A 75 8.20 6.65 -9.59
C ARG A 75 9.51 6.70 -10.34
N LEU A 76 10.60 6.66 -9.59
CA LEU A 76 11.96 6.42 -10.06
C LEU A 76 12.34 4.99 -9.76
N LEU A 77 12.94 4.30 -10.72
CA LEU A 77 13.49 2.95 -10.55
C LEU A 77 14.90 2.91 -11.13
N LEU A 78 15.83 2.40 -10.37
CA LEU A 78 17.22 2.13 -10.73
C LEU A 78 17.46 0.62 -10.60
N SER A 79 18.04 0.01 -11.64
CA SER A 79 18.53 -1.36 -11.61
C SER A 79 20.01 -1.34 -11.96
N LEU A 80 20.86 -1.88 -11.06
CA LEU A 80 22.31 -1.82 -11.18
C LEU A 80 22.90 -3.24 -11.13
N SER A 81 23.66 -3.57 -12.16
CA SER A 81 24.41 -4.84 -12.28
C SER A 81 23.56 -6.10 -12.11
N ASN A 82 22.26 -6.03 -12.38
CA ASN A 82 21.26 -7.08 -12.09
C ASN A 82 21.29 -7.57 -10.63
N THR A 83 21.92 -6.81 -9.74
CA THR A 83 22.14 -7.15 -8.33
C THR A 83 21.32 -6.24 -7.43
N TRP A 84 21.29 -4.95 -7.72
CA TRP A 84 20.60 -3.95 -6.94
C TRP A 84 19.38 -3.39 -7.67
N SER A 85 18.29 -3.28 -6.95
CA SER A 85 17.12 -2.51 -7.38
C SER A 85 16.83 -1.43 -6.35
N ILE A 86 16.77 -0.18 -6.79
CA ILE A 86 16.46 0.96 -5.92
C ILE A 86 15.24 1.65 -6.51
N SER A 87 14.21 1.86 -5.71
CA SER A 87 13.05 2.59 -6.16
C SER A 87 12.62 3.65 -5.14
N TYR A 88 12.14 4.75 -5.68
CA TYR A 88 11.45 5.79 -4.92
C TYR A 88 10.14 6.12 -5.61
N ALA A 89 9.06 6.22 -4.84
CA ALA A 89 7.78 6.64 -5.35
C ALA A 89 7.18 7.72 -4.47
N TYR A 90 6.67 8.76 -5.11
CA TYR A 90 5.83 9.76 -4.48
C TYR A 90 4.42 9.64 -5.03
N ALA A 91 3.43 9.53 -4.13
CA ALA A 91 2.02 9.50 -4.50
C ALA A 91 1.24 10.57 -3.73
N LYS A 92 0.41 11.31 -4.45
CA LYS A 92 -0.56 12.26 -3.89
C LYS A 92 -1.95 11.77 -4.23
N CYS A 93 -2.73 11.44 -3.21
CA CYS A 93 -4.11 11.02 -3.34
C CYS A 93 -5.05 12.13 -2.88
N LYS A 94 -6.10 12.34 -3.64
CA LYS A 94 -7.22 13.23 -3.29
C LYS A 94 -8.46 12.37 -3.08
N ASP A 95 -9.28 12.75 -2.10
CA ASP A 95 -10.51 12.06 -1.74
C ASP A 95 -10.25 10.57 -1.37
N ASP A 96 -9.15 10.33 -0.63
CA ASP A 96 -8.73 9.00 -0.21
C ASP A 96 -9.79 8.34 0.68
N LEU A 97 -9.97 7.02 0.54
CA LEU A 97 -11.06 6.28 1.13
C LEU A 97 -10.59 5.48 2.34
N PHE A 98 -11.17 5.77 3.50
CA PHE A 98 -10.86 5.05 4.74
C PHE A 98 -12.11 4.65 5.51
N PRO A 99 -12.12 3.49 6.17
CA PRO A 99 -13.12 3.16 7.17
C PRO A 99 -12.87 3.98 8.43
N LEU A 100 -13.78 4.87 8.76
CA LEU A 100 -13.76 5.63 10.02
C LEU A 100 -14.81 5.09 10.97
N ILE A 101 -14.49 5.18 12.27
CA ILE A 101 -15.41 4.81 13.34
C ILE A 101 -16.17 6.06 13.77
N TYR A 102 -17.46 5.92 13.87
CA TYR A 102 -18.41 6.94 14.30
C TYR A 102 -19.20 6.43 15.50
N GLN A 103 -19.61 7.35 16.33
CA GLN A 103 -20.56 7.08 17.41
C GLN A 103 -21.99 7.24 16.85
N ASP A 104 -22.87 6.33 17.20
CA ASP A 104 -24.28 6.43 16.81
C ASP A 104 -24.92 7.64 17.47
N LYS A 105 -25.80 8.34 16.73
CA LYS A 105 -26.40 9.57 17.21
C LYS A 105 -27.51 9.33 18.24
N ASP A 106 -28.21 8.23 18.09
CA ASP A 106 -29.38 7.89 18.92
C ASP A 106 -28.96 7.09 20.16
N ASN A 107 -27.88 6.32 20.06
CA ASN A 107 -27.31 5.57 21.18
C ASN A 107 -25.79 5.69 21.24
N PRO A 108 -25.23 6.55 22.13
CA PRO A 108 -23.78 6.77 22.22
C PRO A 108 -22.95 5.55 22.64
N ILE A 109 -23.56 4.48 23.13
CA ILE A 109 -22.86 3.22 23.44
C ILE A 109 -22.54 2.45 22.16
N ILE A 110 -23.31 2.68 21.09
CA ILE A 110 -23.14 2.00 19.82
C ILE A 110 -22.16 2.78 18.93
N THR A 111 -21.23 2.06 18.32
CA THR A 111 -20.33 2.61 17.30
C THR A 111 -20.60 1.99 15.94
N TYR A 112 -20.31 2.72 14.88
CA TYR A 112 -20.38 2.16 13.53
C TYR A 112 -19.18 2.54 12.68
N THR A 113 -18.78 1.61 11.81
CA THR A 113 -17.75 1.84 10.82
C THR A 113 -18.37 2.20 9.47
N MET A 114 -17.91 3.29 8.88
CA MET A 114 -18.39 3.76 7.58
C MET A 114 -17.21 4.23 6.73
N PRO A 115 -17.09 3.77 5.47
CA PRO A 115 -16.08 4.29 4.54
C PRO A 115 -16.34 5.77 4.25
N THR A 116 -15.28 6.57 4.32
CA THR A 116 -15.36 8.03 4.19
C THR A 116 -14.18 8.53 3.38
N ASN A 117 -14.41 9.51 2.52
CA ASN A 117 -13.32 10.22 1.84
C ASN A 117 -12.66 11.19 2.83
N ILE A 118 -11.38 10.97 3.15
CA ILE A 118 -10.67 11.73 4.20
C ILE A 118 -9.97 13.00 3.72
N GLY A 119 -10.10 13.33 2.45
CA GLY A 119 -9.48 14.53 1.89
C GLY A 119 -8.22 14.21 1.11
N LYS A 120 -7.02 14.30 1.69
CA LYS A 120 -5.75 14.16 0.96
C LYS A 120 -4.79 13.24 1.69
N SER A 121 -4.08 12.38 0.94
CA SER A 121 -2.91 11.69 1.45
C SER A 121 -1.69 11.89 0.57
N TYR A 122 -0.52 11.86 1.21
CA TYR A 122 0.79 12.00 0.58
C TYR A 122 1.63 10.84 1.04
N ARG A 123 2.13 10.04 0.10
CA ARG A 123 2.96 8.88 0.40
C ARG A 123 4.32 9.00 -0.27
N HIS A 124 5.36 8.77 0.49
CA HIS A 124 6.72 8.58 0.04
C HIS A 124 7.09 7.13 0.29
N ALA A 125 7.40 6.37 -0.73
CA ALA A 125 7.81 4.97 -0.62
C ALA A 125 9.22 4.82 -1.18
N PHE A 126 10.06 4.10 -0.45
CA PHE A 126 11.44 3.81 -0.80
C PHE A 126 11.67 2.30 -0.69
N SER A 127 12.40 1.73 -1.62
CA SER A 127 12.75 0.31 -1.61
C SER A 127 14.17 0.11 -2.15
N ILE A 128 14.95 -0.69 -1.44
CA ILE A 128 16.23 -1.22 -1.90
C ILE A 128 16.13 -2.73 -1.91
N GLY A 129 16.36 -3.34 -3.05
CA GLY A 129 16.48 -4.79 -3.23
C GLY A 129 17.91 -5.16 -3.60
N PHE A 130 18.34 -6.29 -3.09
CA PHE A 130 19.64 -6.90 -3.37
C PHE A 130 19.45 -8.38 -3.66
N THR A 131 19.89 -8.84 -4.83
CA THR A 131 19.85 -10.25 -5.21
C THR A 131 21.18 -10.66 -5.80
N LYS A 132 21.87 -11.61 -5.17
CA LYS A 132 23.17 -12.07 -5.64
C LYS A 132 23.48 -13.49 -5.19
N ALA A 133 24.11 -14.26 -6.05
CA ALA A 133 24.85 -15.44 -5.66
C ALA A 133 26.18 -14.98 -5.02
N LEU A 134 26.29 -15.09 -3.70
CA LEU A 134 27.50 -14.74 -2.95
C LEU A 134 28.61 -15.77 -3.17
N PHE A 135 28.21 -17.04 -3.23
CA PHE A 135 29.04 -18.19 -3.57
C PHE A 135 28.27 -19.12 -4.52
N SER A 136 28.92 -20.08 -5.12
CA SER A 136 28.26 -21.07 -5.98
C SER A 136 27.15 -21.87 -5.27
N TRP A 137 27.26 -21.98 -3.95
CA TRP A 137 26.32 -22.70 -3.08
C TRP A 137 25.40 -21.80 -2.28
N TRP A 138 25.56 -20.45 -2.31
CA TRP A 138 24.75 -19.52 -1.53
C TRP A 138 24.22 -18.37 -2.38
N THR A 139 22.91 -18.30 -2.53
CA THR A 139 22.19 -17.17 -3.14
C THR A 139 21.39 -16.44 -2.07
N THR A 140 21.50 -15.13 -2.03
CA THR A 140 20.74 -14.28 -1.12
C THR A 140 19.86 -13.31 -1.89
N ASN A 141 18.65 -13.07 -1.37
CA ASN A 141 17.71 -12.05 -1.82
C ASN A 141 17.28 -11.25 -0.58
N ALA A 142 17.59 -9.98 -0.55
CA ALA A 142 17.24 -9.10 0.57
C ALA A 142 16.53 -7.86 0.07
N SER A 143 15.56 -7.36 0.84
CA SER A 143 14.94 -6.06 0.58
C SER A 143 14.76 -5.27 1.87
N LEU A 144 14.87 -3.96 1.72
CA LEU A 144 14.50 -2.97 2.71
C LEU A 144 13.47 -2.03 2.07
N ASP A 145 12.26 -2.08 2.58
CA ASP A 145 11.13 -1.28 2.11
C ASP A 145 10.69 -0.33 3.21
N GLY A 146 10.49 0.92 2.86
CA GLY A 146 10.01 1.94 3.79
C GLY A 146 8.99 2.83 3.14
N ASP A 147 7.95 3.21 3.89
CA ASP A 147 7.04 4.26 3.47
C ASP A 147 6.67 5.22 4.60
N TYR A 148 6.52 6.47 4.22
CA TYR A 148 5.97 7.52 5.03
C TYR A 148 4.70 8.04 4.37
N THR A 149 3.58 7.99 5.09
CA THR A 149 2.29 8.49 4.63
C THR A 149 1.79 9.59 5.58
N LYS A 150 1.44 10.72 4.99
CA LYS A 150 0.74 11.81 5.67
C LYS A 150 -0.72 11.80 5.19
N GLU A 151 -1.64 11.54 6.10
CA GLU A 151 -3.09 11.58 5.85
C GLU A 151 -3.66 12.85 6.46
N VAL A 152 -4.32 13.68 5.64
CA VAL A 152 -4.90 14.96 6.07
C VAL A 152 -6.41 14.86 5.95
N SER A 153 -7.10 14.78 7.09
CA SER A 153 -8.55 14.84 7.19
C SER A 153 -9.00 16.18 7.79
N PRO A 154 -10.27 16.56 7.66
CA PRO A 154 -10.81 17.79 8.28
C PRO A 154 -10.68 17.83 9.79
N LYS A 155 -10.59 16.69 10.46
CA LYS A 155 -10.53 16.59 11.93
C LYS A 155 -9.09 16.44 12.44
N GLN A 156 -8.22 15.75 11.70
CA GLN A 156 -6.90 15.36 12.19
C GLN A 156 -5.93 15.03 11.06
N THR A 157 -4.64 15.23 11.32
CA THR A 157 -3.56 14.80 10.45
C THR A 157 -2.83 13.62 11.09
N TYR A 158 -2.65 12.55 10.33
CA TYR A 158 -1.90 11.37 10.75
C TYR A 158 -0.58 11.29 10.00
N HIS A 159 0.44 10.84 10.69
CA HIS A 159 1.77 10.54 10.14
C HIS A 159 2.06 9.07 10.40
N ILE A 160 2.25 8.31 9.33
CA ILE A 160 2.43 6.87 9.37
C ILE A 160 3.78 6.55 8.78
N VAL A 161 4.58 5.79 9.51
CA VAL A 161 5.87 5.25 9.05
C VAL A 161 5.78 3.74 9.06
N HIS A 162 6.13 3.13 7.96
CA HIS A 162 6.23 1.69 7.83
C HIS A 162 7.62 1.32 7.35
N CYS A 163 8.18 0.25 7.86
CA CYS A 163 9.46 -0.28 7.44
C CYS A 163 9.41 -1.80 7.48
N LEU A 164 9.83 -2.43 6.40
CA LEU A 164 9.90 -3.87 6.22
C LEU A 164 11.32 -4.23 5.77
N PHE A 165 11.96 -5.11 6.52
CA PHE A 165 13.16 -5.80 6.09
C PHE A 165 12.82 -7.26 5.80
N PHE A 166 13.26 -7.75 4.67
CA PHE A 166 13.15 -9.14 4.27
C PHE A 166 14.49 -9.65 3.78
N CYS A 167 14.84 -10.86 4.16
CA CYS A 167 16.02 -11.55 3.68
C CYS A 167 15.74 -13.03 3.50
N ASP A 168 15.99 -13.53 2.30
CA ASP A 168 15.85 -14.92 1.93
C ASP A 168 17.19 -15.46 1.44
N ASN A 169 17.59 -16.62 1.95
CA ASN A 169 18.84 -17.27 1.62
C ASN A 169 18.57 -18.70 1.16
N SER A 170 19.08 -19.04 0.01
CA SER A 170 19.08 -20.39 -0.54
C SER A 170 20.49 -20.95 -0.54
N LEU A 171 20.65 -22.10 0.07
CA LEU A 171 21.93 -22.80 0.25
C LEU A 171 21.87 -24.12 -0.52
N ARG A 172 22.79 -24.35 -1.45
CA ARG A 172 22.90 -25.58 -2.21
C ARG A 172 24.28 -26.18 -2.03
N PHE A 173 24.42 -27.09 -1.08
CA PHE A 173 25.71 -27.69 -0.75
C PHE A 173 26.10 -28.79 -1.76
N THR A 174 25.11 -29.56 -2.26
CA THR A 174 25.27 -30.56 -3.32
C THR A 174 24.08 -30.48 -4.31
N ASN A 175 24.07 -31.34 -5.32
CA ASN A 175 22.92 -31.43 -6.26
C ASN A 175 21.66 -31.97 -5.59
N THR A 176 21.79 -32.67 -4.45
CA THR A 176 20.69 -33.34 -3.75
C THR A 176 20.48 -32.83 -2.33
N PHE A 177 21.38 -31.99 -1.82
CA PHE A 177 21.31 -31.46 -0.46
C PHE A 177 21.45 -29.94 -0.45
N GLY A 178 20.51 -29.28 0.19
CA GLY A 178 20.46 -27.83 0.33
C GLY A 178 19.56 -27.43 1.48
N GLY A 179 19.53 -26.13 1.76
CA GLY A 179 18.67 -25.57 2.79
C GLY A 179 18.24 -24.14 2.43
N SER A 180 17.32 -23.62 3.18
CA SER A 180 16.88 -22.25 3.08
C SER A 180 16.75 -21.61 4.45
N PHE A 181 16.97 -20.31 4.51
CA PHE A 181 16.75 -19.50 5.69
C PHE A 181 16.16 -18.17 5.28
N ASN A 182 15.02 -17.81 5.85
CA ASN A 182 14.42 -16.51 5.64
C ASN A 182 14.16 -15.77 6.95
N PHE A 183 14.26 -14.46 6.89
CA PHE A 183 13.99 -13.56 7.99
C PHE A 183 13.16 -12.37 7.49
N MET A 184 12.15 -12.01 8.25
CA MET A 184 11.31 -10.84 8.02
C MET A 184 11.17 -10.05 9.33
N ALA A 185 11.37 -8.75 9.24
CA ALA A 185 11.11 -7.82 10.33
C ALA A 185 10.25 -6.67 9.79
N GLU A 186 9.08 -6.49 10.35
CA GLU A 186 8.16 -5.44 9.97
C GLU A 186 7.89 -4.53 11.16
N ARG A 187 8.19 -3.24 11.00
CA ARG A 187 7.80 -2.21 11.94
C ARG A 187 6.60 -1.47 11.35
N ARG A 188 5.45 -1.62 12.00
CA ARG A 188 4.24 -0.90 11.66
C ARG A 188 4.03 0.25 12.64
N ALA A 189 3.57 1.37 12.13
CA ALA A 189 3.22 2.51 12.93
C ALA A 189 1.69 2.62 13.07
N ARG A 190 1.27 3.54 13.92
CA ARG A 190 -0.13 3.89 14.11
C ARG A 190 -0.74 4.33 12.79
N ARG A 191 -1.83 3.68 12.37
CA ARG A 191 -2.64 4.10 11.24
C ARG A 191 -4.02 4.48 11.74
N SER A 192 -4.40 5.74 11.56
CA SER A 192 -5.63 6.28 12.11
C SER A 192 -5.73 6.03 13.64
N GLU A 193 -6.73 5.33 14.10
CA GLU A 193 -6.95 5.00 15.51
C GLU A 193 -6.36 3.66 15.92
N THR A 194 -5.82 2.89 14.96
CA THR A 194 -5.26 1.56 15.21
C THR A 194 -3.75 1.61 15.35
N ILE A 195 -3.24 1.00 16.42
CA ILE A 195 -1.81 0.82 16.68
C ILE A 195 -1.43 -0.59 16.22
N TYR A 196 -0.46 -0.69 15.33
CA TYR A 196 0.11 -1.96 14.90
C TYR A 196 1.44 -2.21 15.60
N HIS A 197 1.61 -3.42 16.11
CA HIS A 197 2.87 -3.86 16.71
C HIS A 197 3.84 -4.35 15.63
N SER A 198 5.13 -4.32 15.96
CA SER A 198 6.17 -4.91 15.11
C SER A 198 5.99 -6.43 15.03
N VAL A 199 6.28 -6.99 13.87
CA VAL A 199 6.20 -8.43 13.60
C VAL A 199 7.57 -8.91 13.15
N TYR A 200 8.00 -10.05 13.69
CA TYR A 200 9.21 -10.75 13.29
C TYR A 200 8.85 -12.17 12.91
N ASN A 201 9.43 -12.66 11.84
CA ASN A 201 9.26 -14.03 11.40
C ASN A 201 10.61 -14.58 10.93
N MET A 202 10.91 -15.82 11.31
CA MET A 202 12.11 -16.52 10.94
C MET A 202 11.77 -17.97 10.63
N ASN A 203 12.20 -18.45 9.47
CA ASN A 203 11.98 -19.82 9.05
C ASN A 203 13.29 -20.39 8.50
N ALA A 204 13.53 -21.68 8.75
CA ALA A 204 14.61 -22.45 8.18
C ALA A 204 14.07 -23.78 7.68
N GLY A 205 14.65 -24.29 6.58
CA GLY A 205 14.28 -25.55 5.95
C GLY A 205 15.51 -26.26 5.38
N LEU A 206 15.48 -27.58 5.34
CA LEU A 206 16.50 -28.44 4.74
C LEU A 206 15.87 -29.22 3.59
#